data_966eaaebef605a603f4f096eee157bd7
#
_entry.id   966eaaebef605a603f4f096eee157bd7
#
_cell.length_a   1.000
_cell.length_b   1.000
_cell.length_c   1.000
_cell.angle_alpha   90.00
_cell.angle_beta   90.00
_cell.angle_gamma   90.00
#
_symmetry.space_group_name_H-M   'P 1'
#
loop_
_entity.id
_entity.type
_entity.pdbx_description
1 polymer ?
#
loop_
_entity_poly.entity_id
_entity_poly.type
_entity_poly.pdbx_seq_one_letter_code
_entity_poly.pdbx_strand_id
1 'polypeptide(L)'
;ATAVEAGLDLDVFALFNELGEKIPVLSAVRPNGEDTIEEFEAAGGAQAIMKQLESLLDRNALTVTGRTVGENLASVVVHDDDVIRPIDRAFSTKAPITVLHGTLAPESAIVKLGLRGPDRRSEFSGPAIVYDDGESAMRAIARGEVTAGQVLVVRGMGPKGGPGMAGPASMVVFALDAAGLQNDVAFVTDGQLSGLCNKGLTVAEVSPESAVGGPISLVE
;
A
#
# COMPACT_ATOMS: atom_id res chain seq x y z
N ALA A 1 -5.84 -5.46 14.18
CA ALA A 1 -6.08 -5.03 15.56
C ALA A 1 -7.58 -5.17 15.90
N THR A 2 -8.50 -4.42 15.26
CA THR A 2 -9.94 -4.42 15.61
C THR A 2 -10.58 -5.81 15.59
N ALA A 3 -10.31 -6.64 14.59
CA ALA A 3 -10.82 -8.00 14.51
C ALA A 3 -10.31 -8.86 15.69
N VAL A 4 -9.03 -8.76 16.01
CA VAL A 4 -8.41 -9.48 17.13
C VAL A 4 -9.04 -9.05 18.46
N GLU A 5 -9.18 -7.74 18.69
CA GLU A 5 -9.80 -7.20 19.91
C GLU A 5 -11.28 -7.58 20.04
N ALA A 6 -11.97 -7.73 18.90
CA ALA A 6 -13.34 -8.22 18.86
C ALA A 6 -13.46 -9.76 18.98
N GLY A 7 -12.36 -10.48 19.09
CA GLY A 7 -12.34 -11.94 19.16
C GLY A 7 -12.77 -12.62 17.86
N LEU A 8 -12.65 -11.95 16.73
CA LEU A 8 -12.99 -12.50 15.41
C LEU A 8 -11.78 -13.26 14.85
N ASP A 9 -12.00 -14.50 14.45
CA ASP A 9 -11.01 -15.32 13.72
C ASP A 9 -11.11 -15.01 12.23
N LEU A 10 -10.39 -13.95 11.80
CA LEU A 10 -10.36 -13.51 10.41
C LEU A 10 -8.93 -13.54 9.89
N ASP A 11 -8.72 -14.23 8.77
CA ASP A 11 -7.52 -14.07 7.96
C ASP A 11 -7.61 -12.74 7.20
N VAL A 12 -7.07 -11.66 7.83
CA VAL A 12 -7.13 -10.31 7.29
C VAL A 12 -6.33 -10.19 5.99
N PHE A 13 -5.22 -10.92 5.85
CA PHE A 13 -4.40 -10.88 4.64
C PHE A 13 -5.12 -11.53 3.45
N ALA A 14 -5.74 -12.69 3.68
CA ALA A 14 -6.57 -13.32 2.66
C ALA A 14 -7.75 -12.42 2.25
N LEU A 15 -8.41 -11.76 3.21
CA LEU A 15 -9.49 -10.80 2.93
C LEU A 15 -9.00 -9.59 2.11
N PHE A 16 -7.82 -9.04 2.39
CA PHE A 16 -7.26 -7.94 1.58
C PHE A 16 -7.10 -8.35 0.12
N ASN A 17 -6.57 -9.54 -0.15
CA ASN A 17 -6.40 -10.04 -1.51
C ASN A 17 -7.74 -10.33 -2.17
N GLU A 18 -8.66 -11.02 -1.46
CA GLU A 18 -9.98 -11.36 -1.99
C GLU A 18 -10.80 -10.10 -2.34
N LEU A 19 -10.90 -9.16 -1.40
CA LEU A 19 -11.64 -7.92 -1.61
C LEU A 19 -10.94 -7.00 -2.60
N GLY A 20 -9.62 -7.00 -2.64
CA GLY A 20 -8.82 -6.22 -3.59
C GLY A 20 -9.08 -6.58 -5.05
N GLU A 21 -9.46 -7.82 -5.34
CA GLU A 21 -9.85 -8.26 -6.69
C GLU A 21 -11.29 -7.88 -7.06
N LYS A 22 -12.13 -7.56 -6.09
CA LYS A 22 -13.57 -7.32 -6.26
C LYS A 22 -13.98 -5.86 -6.14
N ILE A 23 -13.26 -5.08 -5.32
CA ILE A 23 -13.63 -3.72 -4.99
C ILE A 23 -12.81 -2.75 -5.83
N PRO A 24 -13.46 -1.96 -6.70
CA PRO A 24 -12.79 -0.99 -7.55
C PRO A 24 -12.34 0.24 -6.77
N VAL A 25 -11.40 0.99 -7.33
CA VAL A 25 -10.95 2.28 -6.82
C VAL A 25 -11.82 3.38 -7.43
N LEU A 26 -12.61 4.05 -6.61
CA LEU A 26 -13.59 5.03 -7.05
C LEU A 26 -13.14 6.48 -6.85
N SER A 27 -12.07 6.73 -6.10
CA SER A 27 -11.50 8.06 -5.90
C SER A 27 -9.98 8.03 -5.92
N ALA A 28 -9.37 9.10 -6.41
CA ALA A 28 -7.93 9.21 -6.64
C ALA A 28 -7.34 10.45 -5.94
N VAL A 29 -7.55 10.54 -4.64
CA VAL A 29 -7.01 11.61 -3.79
C VAL A 29 -5.48 11.52 -3.71
N ARG A 30 -4.81 12.65 -3.66
CA ARG A 30 -3.35 12.73 -3.46
C ARG A 30 -2.89 11.89 -2.28
N PRO A 31 -1.80 11.13 -2.42
CA PRO A 31 -0.81 11.14 -3.49
C PRO A 31 -1.10 10.18 -4.65
N ASN A 32 -2.24 9.48 -4.68
CA ASN A 32 -2.56 8.49 -5.72
C ASN A 32 -3.20 9.08 -6.97
N GLY A 33 -3.68 10.32 -6.91
CA GLY A 33 -4.25 11.07 -8.01
C GLY A 33 -4.01 12.56 -7.83
N GLU A 34 -4.84 13.39 -8.46
CA GLU A 34 -4.70 14.84 -8.45
C GLU A 34 -5.67 15.54 -7.50
N ASP A 35 -6.77 14.87 -7.11
CA ASP A 35 -7.80 15.44 -6.26
C ASP A 35 -7.27 15.69 -4.84
N THR A 36 -7.73 16.74 -4.21
CA THR A 36 -7.44 17.05 -2.81
C THR A 36 -8.45 16.40 -1.87
N ILE A 37 -8.14 16.38 -0.57
CA ILE A 37 -9.08 15.87 0.43
C ILE A 37 -10.33 16.77 0.55
N GLU A 38 -10.18 18.06 0.31
CA GLU A 38 -11.26 19.03 0.30
C GLU A 38 -12.25 18.78 -0.85
N GLU A 39 -11.73 18.47 -2.05
CA GLU A 39 -12.54 18.09 -3.21
C GLU A 39 -13.27 16.77 -2.95
N PHE A 40 -12.58 15.78 -2.37
CA PHE A 40 -13.18 14.51 -1.98
C PHE A 40 -14.31 14.68 -0.97
N GLU A 41 -14.13 15.50 0.08
CA GLU A 41 -15.17 15.80 1.06
C GLU A 41 -16.34 16.57 0.43
N ALA A 42 -16.06 17.53 -0.46
CA ALA A 42 -17.10 18.27 -1.19
C ALA A 42 -17.92 17.36 -2.12
N ALA A 43 -17.30 16.34 -2.71
CA ALA A 43 -17.99 15.33 -3.53
C ALA A 43 -18.89 14.38 -2.72
N GLY A 44 -18.80 14.40 -1.37
CA GLY A 44 -19.61 13.60 -0.45
C GLY A 44 -18.80 12.60 0.39
N GLY A 45 -17.46 12.62 0.27
CA GLY A 45 -16.53 11.92 1.13
C GLY A 45 -16.71 10.40 1.19
N ALA A 46 -16.35 9.82 2.33
CA ALA A 46 -16.43 8.38 2.55
C ALA A 46 -17.86 7.81 2.41
N GLN A 47 -18.88 8.58 2.76
CA GLN A 47 -20.26 8.13 2.61
C GLN A 47 -20.65 8.02 1.12
N ALA A 48 -20.18 8.93 0.27
CA ALA A 48 -20.41 8.86 -1.16
C ALA A 48 -19.69 7.67 -1.80
N ILE A 49 -18.48 7.32 -1.36
CA ILE A 49 -17.81 6.06 -1.75
C ILE A 49 -18.67 4.85 -1.39
N MET A 50 -19.14 4.77 -0.14
CA MET A 50 -20.03 3.68 0.30
C MET A 50 -21.33 3.64 -0.50
N LYS A 51 -21.87 4.80 -0.88
CA LYS A 51 -23.05 4.88 -1.73
C LYS A 51 -22.82 4.29 -3.11
N GLN A 52 -21.69 4.61 -3.74
CA GLN A 52 -21.31 4.04 -5.03
C GLN A 52 -21.08 2.51 -4.94
N LEU A 53 -20.56 2.02 -3.82
CA LEU A 53 -20.34 0.60 -3.56
C LEU A 53 -21.56 -0.12 -2.98
N GLU A 54 -22.72 0.51 -2.85
CA GLU A 54 -23.88 -0.01 -2.11
C GLU A 54 -24.31 -1.41 -2.56
N SER A 55 -24.15 -1.75 -3.84
CA SER A 55 -24.46 -3.08 -4.38
C SER A 55 -23.51 -4.18 -3.91
N LEU A 56 -22.33 -3.83 -3.38
CA LEU A 56 -21.31 -4.73 -2.85
C LEU A 56 -21.32 -4.82 -1.32
N LEU A 57 -22.15 -4.02 -0.65
CA LEU A 57 -22.22 -3.94 0.80
C LEU A 57 -23.38 -4.75 1.35
N ASP A 58 -23.21 -5.31 2.57
CA ASP A 58 -24.35 -5.81 3.34
C ASP A 58 -25.16 -4.63 3.90
N ARG A 59 -26.25 -4.30 3.23
CA ARG A 59 -27.14 -3.18 3.60
C ARG A 59 -27.82 -3.38 4.94
N ASN A 60 -27.93 -4.63 5.43
CA ASN A 60 -28.59 -4.94 6.69
C ASN A 60 -27.62 -4.93 7.88
N ALA A 61 -26.31 -4.83 7.61
CA ALA A 61 -25.32 -4.75 8.68
C ALA A 61 -25.56 -3.54 9.58
N LEU A 62 -25.60 -3.78 10.90
CA LEU A 62 -25.80 -2.73 11.89
C LEU A 62 -24.50 -1.90 12.04
N THR A 63 -24.67 -0.59 12.15
CA THR A 63 -23.54 0.34 12.33
C THR A 63 -23.51 0.93 13.74
N VAL A 64 -22.44 1.65 14.06
CA VAL A 64 -22.27 2.36 15.35
C VAL A 64 -23.35 3.43 15.59
N THR A 65 -24.07 3.84 14.56
CA THR A 65 -25.19 4.81 14.71
C THR A 65 -26.47 4.16 15.24
N GLY A 66 -26.49 2.84 15.40
CA GLY A 66 -27.70 2.08 15.73
C GLY A 66 -28.64 1.85 14.54
N ARG A 67 -28.26 2.29 13.34
CA ARG A 67 -28.98 2.12 12.08
C ARG A 67 -28.21 1.18 11.17
N THR A 68 -28.89 0.61 10.19
CA THR A 68 -28.21 -0.23 9.19
C THR A 68 -27.40 0.59 8.20
N VAL A 69 -26.49 -0.07 7.46
CA VAL A 69 -25.74 0.53 6.36
C VAL A 69 -26.72 1.14 5.34
N GLY A 70 -27.74 0.39 4.93
CA GLY A 70 -28.73 0.86 3.96
C GLY A 70 -29.50 2.08 4.43
N GLU A 71 -29.89 2.15 5.71
CA GLU A 71 -30.56 3.32 6.29
C GLU A 71 -29.65 4.55 6.34
N ASN A 72 -28.37 4.37 6.66
CA ASN A 72 -27.40 5.47 6.67
C ASN A 72 -27.13 6.00 5.26
N LEU A 73 -27.14 5.14 4.25
CA LEU A 73 -26.88 5.51 2.85
C LEU A 73 -28.13 6.01 2.09
N ALA A 74 -29.31 5.91 2.67
CA ALA A 74 -30.57 6.23 1.96
C ALA A 74 -30.63 7.69 1.44
N SER A 75 -30.09 8.65 2.20
CA SER A 75 -30.08 10.07 1.86
C SER A 75 -28.75 10.59 1.33
N VAL A 76 -27.75 9.72 1.17
CA VAL A 76 -26.42 10.11 0.68
C VAL A 76 -26.48 10.39 -0.81
N VAL A 77 -25.91 11.53 -1.21
CA VAL A 77 -25.79 11.97 -2.60
C VAL A 77 -24.31 12.10 -2.94
N VAL A 78 -23.93 11.65 -4.12
CA VAL A 78 -22.63 11.94 -4.72
C VAL A 78 -22.75 13.29 -5.43
N HIS A 79 -21.99 14.29 -5.01
CA HIS A 79 -22.08 15.65 -5.54
C HIS A 79 -21.18 15.88 -6.74
N ASP A 80 -20.12 15.09 -6.88
CA ASP A 80 -19.19 15.13 -8.01
C ASP A 80 -18.76 13.70 -8.36
N ASP A 81 -19.19 13.23 -9.53
CA ASP A 81 -18.94 11.88 -10.02
C ASP A 81 -17.67 11.76 -10.88
N ASP A 82 -16.90 12.82 -11.03
CA ASP A 82 -15.53 12.78 -11.54
C ASP A 82 -14.51 12.56 -10.40
N VAL A 83 -14.78 13.10 -9.21
CA VAL A 83 -13.98 12.91 -8.00
C VAL A 83 -14.31 11.57 -7.32
N ILE A 84 -15.59 11.22 -7.18
CA ILE A 84 -16.07 9.93 -6.65
C ILE A 84 -16.84 9.21 -7.74
N ARG A 85 -16.14 8.37 -8.50
CA ARG A 85 -16.65 7.73 -9.71
C ARG A 85 -17.63 6.58 -9.41
N PRO A 86 -18.62 6.36 -10.27
CA PRO A 86 -19.40 5.13 -10.22
C PRO A 86 -18.55 3.92 -10.63
N ILE A 87 -19.00 2.72 -10.28
CA ILE A 87 -18.25 1.44 -10.46
C ILE A 87 -17.86 1.23 -11.92
N ASP A 88 -18.71 1.57 -12.87
CA ASP A 88 -18.48 1.41 -14.31
C ASP A 88 -17.45 2.40 -14.89
N ARG A 89 -17.11 3.46 -14.16
CA ARG A 89 -16.07 4.45 -14.50
C ARG A 89 -14.91 4.48 -13.51
N ALA A 90 -14.73 3.44 -12.71
CA ALA A 90 -13.68 3.35 -11.69
C ALA A 90 -12.28 3.70 -12.23
N PHE A 91 -11.44 4.29 -11.39
CA PHE A 91 -10.02 4.54 -11.73
C PHE A 91 -9.23 3.24 -11.93
N SER A 92 -9.59 2.20 -11.19
CA SER A 92 -9.04 0.86 -11.31
C SER A 92 -10.10 -0.15 -10.88
N THR A 93 -10.13 -1.30 -11.57
CA THR A 93 -11.01 -2.43 -11.20
C THR A 93 -10.49 -3.24 -10.02
N LYS A 94 -9.25 -2.99 -9.60
CA LYS A 94 -8.57 -3.69 -8.50
C LYS A 94 -8.00 -2.71 -7.49
N ALA A 95 -7.94 -3.13 -6.22
CA ALA A 95 -7.33 -2.34 -5.16
C ALA A 95 -5.82 -2.13 -5.39
N PRO A 96 -5.27 -0.99 -4.92
CA PRO A 96 -3.86 -0.66 -5.11
C PRO A 96 -2.93 -1.31 -4.08
N ILE A 97 -3.43 -2.16 -3.19
CA ILE A 97 -2.65 -2.87 -2.17
C ILE A 97 -2.83 -4.37 -2.39
N THR A 98 -1.70 -5.09 -2.41
CA THR A 98 -1.68 -6.55 -2.54
C THR A 98 -0.77 -7.13 -1.46
N VAL A 99 -1.23 -8.21 -0.82
CA VAL A 99 -0.41 -9.02 0.09
C VAL A 99 0.28 -10.09 -0.73
N LEU A 100 1.61 -10.16 -0.59
CA LEU A 100 2.47 -11.12 -1.28
C LEU A 100 2.97 -12.18 -0.30
N HIS A 101 3.29 -13.36 -0.85
CA HIS A 101 3.98 -14.44 -0.17
C HIS A 101 5.12 -14.94 -1.05
N GLY A 102 6.22 -15.35 -0.45
CA GLY A 102 7.39 -15.85 -1.17
C GLY A 102 8.49 -16.31 -0.25
N THR A 103 9.63 -16.71 -0.82
CA THR A 103 10.77 -17.24 -0.05
C THR A 103 11.36 -16.23 0.93
N LEU A 104 11.34 -14.92 0.60
CA LEU A 104 11.76 -13.86 1.53
C LEU A 104 10.64 -13.44 2.50
N ALA A 105 9.41 -13.69 2.16
CA ALA A 105 8.21 -13.27 2.90
C ALA A 105 7.24 -14.44 3.07
N PRO A 106 7.61 -15.50 3.81
CA PRO A 106 6.76 -16.67 3.96
C PRO A 106 5.45 -16.36 4.70
N GLU A 107 5.43 -15.38 5.60
CA GLU A 107 4.22 -14.94 6.28
C GLU A 107 3.47 -13.89 5.47
N SER A 108 4.12 -12.83 5.04
CA SER A 108 3.54 -11.79 4.21
C SER A 108 4.56 -10.75 3.75
N ALA A 109 4.22 -10.01 2.71
CA ALA A 109 4.77 -8.70 2.39
C ALA A 109 3.69 -7.85 1.73
N ILE A 110 3.86 -6.54 1.69
CA ILE A 110 2.89 -5.61 1.11
C ILE A 110 3.49 -4.91 -0.11
N VAL A 111 2.73 -4.91 -1.19
CA VAL A 111 2.98 -4.06 -2.36
C VAL A 111 1.87 -3.02 -2.47
N LYS A 112 2.27 -1.75 -2.64
CA LYS A 112 1.34 -0.64 -2.91
C LYS A 112 1.42 -0.29 -4.37
N LEU A 113 0.38 -0.65 -5.12
CA LEU A 113 0.41 -0.51 -6.56
C LEU A 113 0.05 0.89 -7.08
N GLY A 114 -0.54 1.80 -6.33
CA GLY A 114 -0.99 3.12 -6.79
C GLY A 114 -1.91 3.04 -8.02
N LEU A 115 -2.43 4.18 -8.47
CA LEU A 115 -3.30 4.27 -9.65
C LEU A 115 -2.55 4.61 -10.94
N ARG A 116 -1.23 4.51 -10.95
CA ARG A 116 -0.42 4.88 -12.11
C ARG A 116 -0.47 3.82 -13.21
N GLY A 117 -0.63 4.26 -14.43
CA GLY A 117 -0.91 3.64 -15.71
C GLY A 117 -0.25 2.30 -16.08
N PRO A 118 -0.42 1.85 -17.34
CA PRO A 118 -0.10 0.51 -17.82
C PRO A 118 1.40 0.15 -17.79
N ASP A 119 2.30 1.13 -17.62
CA ASP A 119 3.76 0.94 -17.67
C ASP A 119 4.38 0.44 -16.37
N ARG A 120 3.58 0.04 -15.39
CA ARG A 120 4.10 -0.44 -14.13
C ARG A 120 4.68 -1.84 -14.26
N ARG A 121 5.97 -1.97 -13.96
CA ARG A 121 6.60 -3.29 -13.86
C ARG A 121 5.96 -4.10 -12.74
N SER A 122 5.48 -5.29 -13.07
CA SER A 122 5.03 -6.30 -12.11
C SER A 122 6.12 -7.31 -11.76
N GLU A 123 7.23 -7.30 -12.51
CA GLU A 123 8.37 -8.19 -12.34
C GLU A 123 9.67 -7.41 -12.37
N PHE A 124 10.60 -7.81 -11.50
CA PHE A 124 11.95 -7.29 -11.49
C PHE A 124 12.94 -8.39 -11.07
N SER A 125 14.08 -8.43 -11.74
CA SER A 125 15.17 -9.34 -11.41
C SER A 125 16.50 -8.60 -11.55
N GLY A 126 17.39 -8.80 -10.56
CA GLY A 126 18.70 -8.16 -10.56
C GLY A 126 19.53 -8.56 -9.35
N PRO A 127 20.81 -8.21 -9.34
CA PRO A 127 21.68 -8.45 -8.18
C PRO A 127 21.19 -7.66 -6.98
N ALA A 128 21.22 -8.29 -5.79
CA ALA A 128 20.91 -7.62 -4.54
C ALA A 128 22.05 -6.69 -4.11
N ILE A 129 21.70 -5.56 -3.52
CA ILE A 129 22.58 -4.71 -2.72
C ILE A 129 21.90 -4.50 -1.36
N VAL A 130 22.58 -4.81 -0.27
CA VAL A 130 21.97 -4.96 1.06
C VAL A 130 22.52 -3.93 2.03
N TYR A 131 21.62 -3.30 2.79
CA TYR A 131 21.94 -2.40 3.89
C TYR A 131 21.13 -2.76 5.14
N ASP A 132 21.76 -2.62 6.31
CA ASP A 132 21.14 -2.94 7.61
C ASP A 132 20.37 -1.74 8.22
N ASP A 133 20.37 -0.60 7.55
CA ASP A 133 19.62 0.59 7.94
C ASP A 133 19.38 1.55 6.77
N GLY A 134 18.34 2.38 6.91
CA GLY A 134 17.94 3.33 5.87
C GLY A 134 18.95 4.46 5.64
N GLU A 135 19.70 4.89 6.67
CA GLU A 135 20.66 5.98 6.55
C GLU A 135 21.86 5.55 5.69
N SER A 136 22.38 4.33 5.90
CA SER A 136 23.45 3.75 5.08
C SER A 136 23.01 3.59 3.63
N ALA A 137 21.79 3.11 3.40
CA ALA A 137 21.21 3.00 2.05
C ALA A 137 21.11 4.38 1.37
N MET A 138 20.59 5.40 2.05
CA MET A 138 20.51 6.76 1.50
C MET A 138 21.87 7.36 1.16
N ARG A 139 22.89 7.14 2.01
CA ARG A 139 24.25 7.55 1.73
C ARG A 139 24.83 6.88 0.48
N ALA A 140 24.56 5.59 0.32
CA ALA A 140 24.99 4.81 -0.84
C ALA A 140 24.32 5.31 -2.14
N ILE A 141 23.01 5.60 -2.09
CA ILE A 141 22.27 6.20 -3.22
C ILE A 141 22.92 7.54 -3.59
N ALA A 142 23.14 8.43 -2.61
CA ALA A 142 23.73 9.74 -2.83
C ALA A 142 25.15 9.68 -3.42
N ARG A 143 25.91 8.61 -3.14
CA ARG A 143 27.25 8.38 -3.70
C ARG A 143 27.25 7.65 -5.05
N GLY A 144 26.06 7.27 -5.57
CA GLY A 144 25.94 6.52 -6.82
C GLY A 144 26.40 5.05 -6.71
N GLU A 145 26.44 4.49 -5.52
CA GLU A 145 26.77 3.08 -5.29
C GLU A 145 25.58 2.16 -5.61
N VAL A 146 24.35 2.67 -5.53
CA VAL A 146 23.14 1.98 -6.00
C VAL A 146 22.91 2.37 -7.44
N THR A 147 22.79 1.37 -8.32
CA THR A 147 22.68 1.58 -9.78
C THR A 147 21.48 0.87 -10.36
N ALA A 148 21.06 1.31 -11.57
CA ALA A 148 19.97 0.71 -12.31
C ALA A 148 20.14 -0.81 -12.49
N GLY A 149 19.05 -1.56 -12.37
CA GLY A 149 19.03 -3.01 -12.50
C GLY A 149 19.28 -3.78 -11.18
N GLN A 150 19.53 -3.09 -10.08
CA GLN A 150 19.74 -3.72 -8.77
C GLN A 150 18.42 -3.85 -7.98
N VAL A 151 18.39 -4.82 -7.06
CA VAL A 151 17.38 -4.92 -5.99
C VAL A 151 18.01 -4.39 -4.70
N LEU A 152 17.55 -3.22 -4.26
CA LEU A 152 17.97 -2.63 -2.99
C LEU A 152 17.19 -3.28 -1.85
N VAL A 153 17.89 -3.98 -0.97
CA VAL A 153 17.33 -4.60 0.23
C VAL A 153 17.78 -3.79 1.44
N VAL A 154 16.81 -3.25 2.20
CA VAL A 154 17.10 -2.57 3.47
C VAL A 154 16.35 -3.29 4.57
N ARG A 155 17.08 -3.92 5.45
CA ARG A 155 16.56 -4.78 6.52
C ARG A 155 16.73 -4.14 7.88
N GLY A 156 16.09 -4.73 8.91
CA GLY A 156 16.14 -4.20 10.27
C GLY A 156 15.31 -2.91 10.43
N MET A 157 14.35 -2.69 9.55
CA MET A 157 13.50 -1.50 9.55
C MET A 157 12.11 -1.76 10.14
N GLY A 158 11.78 -3.01 10.45
CA GLY A 158 10.50 -3.42 10.99
C GLY A 158 10.28 -3.04 12.46
N PRO A 159 9.05 -3.19 13.00
CA PRO A 159 8.72 -2.81 14.37
C PRO A 159 9.39 -3.65 15.46
N LYS A 160 9.86 -4.86 15.15
CA LYS A 160 10.47 -5.75 16.15
C LYS A 160 11.95 -5.51 16.40
N GLY A 161 12.63 -4.69 15.66
CA GLY A 161 14.06 -4.47 15.87
C GLY A 161 14.56 -3.17 15.27
N GLY A 162 13.68 -2.42 14.67
CA GLY A 162 13.97 -1.18 13.99
C GLY A 162 12.96 -0.09 14.31
N PRO A 163 12.95 0.98 13.51
CA PRO A 163 12.03 2.10 13.71
C PRO A 163 10.55 1.75 13.48
N GLY A 164 10.24 0.70 12.76
CA GLY A 164 8.91 0.16 12.52
C GLY A 164 8.01 1.01 11.63
N MET A 165 7.85 2.27 11.99
CA MET A 165 6.98 3.21 11.27
C MET A 165 7.59 3.72 9.97
N ALA A 166 6.74 4.24 9.11
CA ALA A 166 7.00 4.57 7.72
C ALA A 166 8.16 5.55 7.43
N GLY A 167 8.65 6.33 8.41
CA GLY A 167 9.60 7.40 8.20
C GLY A 167 10.91 6.96 7.52
N PRO A 168 11.80 6.22 8.19
CA PRO A 168 13.12 5.90 7.64
C PRO A 168 13.08 5.07 6.36
N ALA A 169 12.21 4.04 6.26
CA ALA A 169 12.07 3.25 5.03
C ALA A 169 11.53 4.09 3.87
N SER A 170 10.61 5.02 4.14
CA SER A 170 10.08 5.93 3.12
C SER A 170 11.13 6.90 2.59
N MET A 171 12.06 7.36 3.43
CA MET A 171 13.15 8.23 3.01
C MET A 171 14.08 7.57 1.98
N VAL A 172 14.26 6.25 2.04
CA VAL A 172 15.00 5.50 1.03
C VAL A 172 14.30 5.57 -0.33
N VAL A 173 12.96 5.41 -0.36
CA VAL A 173 12.16 5.54 -1.59
C VAL A 173 12.27 6.96 -2.17
N PHE A 174 12.23 7.99 -1.32
CA PHE A 174 12.41 9.37 -1.77
C PHE A 174 13.84 9.63 -2.28
N ALA A 175 14.86 9.02 -1.68
CA ALA A 175 16.23 9.12 -2.18
C ALA A 175 16.39 8.46 -3.56
N LEU A 176 15.77 7.30 -3.79
CA LEU A 176 15.71 6.67 -5.12
C LEU A 176 14.99 7.55 -6.15
N ASP A 177 13.87 8.19 -5.77
CA ASP A 177 13.14 9.11 -6.65
C ASP A 177 14.01 10.33 -7.00
N ALA A 178 14.66 10.94 -6.01
CA ALA A 178 15.54 12.08 -6.20
C ALA A 178 16.76 11.76 -7.07
N ALA A 179 17.26 10.51 -7.01
CA ALA A 179 18.35 10.04 -7.86
C ALA A 179 17.89 9.62 -9.27
N GLY A 180 16.58 9.64 -9.58
CA GLY A 180 16.03 9.19 -10.84
C GLY A 180 16.00 7.66 -11.00
N LEU A 181 16.18 6.90 -9.91
CA LEU A 181 16.31 5.44 -9.91
C LEU A 181 15.00 4.70 -9.58
N GLN A 182 13.91 5.39 -9.27
CA GLN A 182 12.65 4.81 -8.76
C GLN A 182 12.02 3.77 -9.71
N ASN A 183 12.33 3.81 -11.01
CA ASN A 183 11.81 2.85 -11.98
C ASN A 183 12.83 1.77 -12.39
N ASP A 184 14.09 1.95 -11.99
CA ASP A 184 15.20 1.12 -12.42
C ASP A 184 15.84 0.30 -11.30
N VAL A 185 15.41 0.54 -10.05
CA VAL A 185 15.80 -0.21 -8.85
C VAL A 185 14.54 -0.71 -8.16
N ALA A 186 14.46 -2.01 -7.88
CA ALA A 186 13.42 -2.52 -6.98
C ALA A 186 13.86 -2.34 -5.53
N PHE A 187 12.92 -2.01 -4.65
CA PHE A 187 13.18 -1.82 -3.22
C PHE A 187 12.42 -2.85 -2.39
N VAL A 188 13.13 -3.53 -1.49
CA VAL A 188 12.57 -4.55 -0.58
C VAL A 188 12.98 -4.23 0.85
N THR A 189 12.03 -4.24 1.79
CA THR A 189 12.30 -3.96 3.21
C THR A 189 11.29 -4.67 4.13
N ASP A 190 11.73 -4.97 5.36
CA ASP A 190 10.85 -5.38 6.45
C ASP A 190 10.18 -4.18 7.16
N GLY A 191 10.57 -2.94 6.79
CA GLY A 191 9.95 -1.71 7.28
C GLY A 191 8.63 -1.37 6.61
N GLN A 192 7.83 -0.56 7.28
CA GLN A 192 6.58 -0.02 6.73
C GLN A 192 6.84 1.19 5.83
N LEU A 193 6.10 1.30 4.74
CA LEU A 193 6.14 2.45 3.83
C LEU A 193 4.91 3.35 3.95
N SER A 194 5.15 4.65 3.87
CA SER A 194 4.10 5.67 3.74
C SER A 194 3.27 5.48 2.45
N GLY A 195 2.03 5.96 2.45
CA GLY A 195 1.22 6.09 1.23
C GLY A 195 1.85 6.99 0.16
N LEU A 196 2.79 7.87 0.53
CA LEU A 196 3.59 8.67 -0.41
C LEU A 196 4.58 7.85 -1.25
N CYS A 197 4.93 6.62 -0.80
CA CYS A 197 5.85 5.71 -1.48
C CYS A 197 5.10 4.84 -2.50
N ASN A 198 4.42 5.48 -3.45
CA ASN A 198 3.64 4.82 -4.51
C ASN A 198 4.36 4.80 -5.87
N LYS A 199 5.63 5.17 -5.91
CA LYS A 199 6.49 5.18 -7.10
C LYS A 199 7.40 3.94 -7.10
N GLY A 200 7.73 3.48 -8.30
CA GLY A 200 8.63 2.35 -8.50
C GLY A 200 8.06 1.00 -8.04
N LEU A 201 8.88 -0.02 -8.04
CA LEU A 201 8.54 -1.34 -7.50
C LEU A 201 9.08 -1.45 -6.08
N THR A 202 8.17 -1.36 -5.11
CA THR A 202 8.50 -1.40 -3.69
C THR A 202 7.72 -2.49 -2.99
N VAL A 203 8.44 -3.40 -2.30
CA VAL A 203 7.89 -4.45 -1.45
C VAL A 203 8.28 -4.14 -0.01
N ALA A 204 7.30 -3.96 0.85
CA ALA A 204 7.49 -3.57 2.24
C ALA A 204 6.85 -4.56 3.21
N GLU A 205 7.09 -4.36 4.49
CA GLU A 205 6.50 -5.15 5.57
C GLU A 205 6.77 -6.65 5.37
N VAL A 206 7.99 -6.98 4.89
CA VAL A 206 8.44 -8.38 4.73
C VAL A 206 8.43 -9.07 6.08
N SER A 207 7.69 -10.15 6.19
CA SER A 207 7.51 -10.90 7.43
C SER A 207 7.82 -12.41 7.21
N PRO A 208 8.53 -13.07 8.14
CA PRO A 208 9.10 -12.52 9.39
C PRO A 208 10.22 -11.49 9.14
N GLU A 209 10.30 -10.49 10.03
CA GLU A 209 11.30 -9.43 9.96
C GLU A 209 12.73 -9.96 10.19
N SER A 210 13.73 -9.20 9.72
CA SER A 210 15.15 -9.51 9.91
C SER A 210 15.51 -9.70 11.39
N ALA A 211 15.02 -8.85 12.28
CA ALA A 211 15.31 -8.84 13.71
C ALA A 211 14.85 -10.12 14.46
N VAL A 212 13.92 -10.88 13.90
CA VAL A 212 13.47 -12.16 14.46
C VAL A 212 13.99 -13.37 13.66
N GLY A 213 14.99 -13.15 12.80
CA GLY A 213 15.60 -14.21 12.01
C GLY A 213 14.80 -14.58 10.76
N GLY A 214 13.96 -13.71 10.25
CA GLY A 214 13.26 -13.90 8.99
C GLY A 214 14.21 -14.07 7.81
N PRO A 215 13.78 -14.71 6.71
CA PRO A 215 14.64 -15.00 5.56
C PRO A 215 15.34 -13.78 4.95
N ILE A 216 14.75 -12.59 5.08
CA ILE A 216 15.37 -11.33 4.62
C ILE A 216 16.72 -11.07 5.31
N SER A 217 16.96 -11.62 6.52
CA SER A 217 18.22 -11.49 7.25
C SER A 217 19.37 -12.25 6.59
N LEU A 218 19.07 -13.20 5.69
CA LEU A 218 20.04 -14.06 5.02
C LEU A 218 20.46 -13.57 3.63
N VAL A 219 19.86 -12.46 3.17
CA VAL A 219 20.23 -11.87 1.87
C VAL A 219 21.61 -11.22 1.99
N GLU A 220 22.54 -11.55 1.07
CA GLU A 220 23.89 -11.01 1.00
C GLU A 220 24.13 -10.25 -0.30
#